data_42a88548b407fff3333985369354aa26
#
_entry.id   42a88548b407fff3333985369354aa26
#
_cell.length_a   1.000
_cell.length_b   1.000
_cell.length_c   1.000
_cell.angle_alpha   90.00
_cell.angle_beta   90.00
_cell.angle_gamma   90.00
#
_symmetry.space_group_name_H-M   'P 1'
#
loop_
_entity.id
_entity.type
_entity.pdbx_description
1 polymer ?
#
loop_
_entity_poly.entity_id
_entity_poly.type
_entity_poly.pdbx_seq_one_letter_code
_entity_poly.pdbx_strand_id
1 'polypeptide(L)' 'MLICKVIKPLVSTNRIPGFEHKHLQVVLDGSSNKVAVDAVGCKPGDWVICVGSSAARSAAGSSAYPSDLTIVGIIDHW' A
#
# COMPACT_ATOMS: atom_id res chain seq x y z
N MET A 1 -8.89 -8.96 2.77
CA MET A 1 -8.06 -8.07 3.59
C MET A 1 -6.87 -8.83 4.14
N LEU A 2 -5.75 -8.14 4.29
CA LEU A 2 -4.51 -8.72 4.78
C LEU A 2 -3.96 -7.89 5.91
N ILE A 3 -3.22 -8.52 6.81
CA ILE A 3 -2.38 -7.82 7.80
C ILE A 3 -0.95 -7.90 7.30
N CYS A 4 -0.31 -6.74 7.13
CA CYS A 4 1.05 -6.65 6.65
C CYS A 4 1.88 -5.76 7.57
N LYS A 5 3.20 -5.92 7.50
CA LYS A 5 4.14 -5.05 8.22
C LYS A 5 4.84 -4.14 7.22
N VAL A 6 4.87 -2.85 7.50
CA VAL A 6 5.57 -1.89 6.65
C VAL A 6 7.07 -2.05 6.86
N ILE A 7 7.82 -2.24 5.78
CA ILE A 7 9.27 -2.43 5.82
C ILE A 7 9.99 -1.12 5.53
N LYS A 8 9.64 -0.46 4.42
CA LYS A 8 10.27 0.80 4.02
C LYS A 8 9.45 1.50 2.94
N PRO A 9 9.57 2.82 2.81
CA PRO A 9 9.03 3.52 1.65
C PRO A 9 9.71 3.04 0.37
N LEU A 10 8.94 2.97 -0.72
CA LEU A 10 9.47 2.67 -2.04
C LEU A 10 9.50 3.97 -2.84
N VAL A 11 10.69 4.38 -3.27
CA VAL A 11 10.87 5.58 -4.07
C VAL A 11 10.99 5.19 -5.53
N SER A 12 10.08 5.70 -6.36
CA SER A 12 10.10 5.51 -7.80
C SER A 12 9.71 6.82 -8.46
N THR A 13 10.66 7.46 -9.15
CA THR A 13 10.44 8.75 -9.78
C THR A 13 10.06 8.62 -11.26
N ASN A 14 10.29 7.46 -11.86
CA ASN A 14 9.99 7.20 -13.25
C ASN A 14 8.82 6.21 -13.33
N ARG A 15 7.62 6.75 -13.52
CA ARG A 15 6.38 5.98 -13.51
C ARG A 15 5.57 6.22 -14.77
N ILE A 16 4.74 5.25 -15.12
CA ILE A 16 3.80 5.42 -16.23
C ILE A 16 2.75 6.48 -15.88
N PRO A 17 2.11 7.13 -16.89
CA PRO A 17 0.99 8.04 -16.63
C PRO A 17 -0.12 7.34 -15.85
N GLY A 18 -0.71 8.05 -14.89
CA GLY A 18 -1.75 7.51 -14.02
C GLY A 18 -1.22 6.82 -12.77
N PHE A 19 0.08 6.60 -12.67
CA PHE A 19 0.72 5.97 -11.50
C PHE A 19 1.57 6.94 -10.69
N GLU A 20 1.49 8.22 -10.99
CA GLU A 20 2.23 9.25 -10.27
C GLU A 20 1.47 9.73 -9.03
N HIS A 21 2.17 10.47 -8.15
CA HIS A 21 1.61 11.20 -7.00
C HIS A 21 1.07 10.32 -5.87
N LYS A 22 1.35 9.04 -5.86
CA LYS A 22 0.96 8.16 -4.75
C LYS A 22 2.20 7.70 -4.00
N HIS A 23 2.09 7.65 -2.67
CA HIS A 23 3.12 7.06 -1.84
C HIS A 23 3.04 5.55 -1.92
N LEU A 24 4.19 4.91 -2.06
CA LEU A 24 4.30 3.46 -2.10
C LEU A 24 5.13 2.97 -0.92
N GLN A 25 4.75 1.81 -0.39
CA GLN A 25 5.47 1.16 0.70
C GLN A 25 5.78 -0.27 0.32
N VAL A 26 6.95 -0.76 0.72
CA VAL A 26 7.23 -2.19 0.71
C VAL A 26 6.66 -2.76 2.00
N VAL A 27 5.79 -3.75 1.88
CA VAL A 27 5.16 -4.41 3.01
C VAL A 27 5.46 -5.90 2.99
N LEU A 28 5.48 -6.51 4.17
CA LEU A 28 5.69 -7.93 4.35
C LEU A 28 4.34 -8.59 4.62
N ASP A 29 3.93 -9.48 3.70
CA ASP A 29 2.76 -10.31 3.85
C ASP A 29 3.23 -11.74 4.15
N GLY A 30 3.19 -12.13 5.43
CA GLY A 30 3.81 -13.37 5.85
C GLY A 30 5.32 -13.32 5.62
N SER A 31 5.80 -14.07 4.62
CA SER A 31 7.21 -14.09 4.24
C SER A 31 7.47 -13.44 2.88
N SER A 32 6.46 -12.85 2.26
CA SER A 32 6.56 -12.25 0.92
C SER A 32 6.58 -10.73 0.99
N ASN A 33 7.54 -10.12 0.29
CA ASN A 33 7.57 -8.68 0.10
C ASN A 33 6.59 -8.29 -1.00
N LYS A 34 5.81 -7.26 -0.76
CA LYS A 34 4.83 -6.71 -1.71
C LYS A 34 4.92 -5.21 -1.71
N VAL A 35 4.44 -4.60 -2.79
CA VAL A 35 4.34 -3.14 -2.90
C VAL A 35 2.88 -2.75 -2.71
N ALA A 36 2.62 -1.79 -1.82
CA ALA A 36 1.29 -1.30 -1.55
C ALA A 36 1.24 0.21 -1.67
N VAL A 37 0.10 0.72 -2.15
CA VAL A 37 -0.20 2.15 -2.11
C VAL A 37 -0.53 2.53 -0.67
N ASP A 38 0.06 3.62 -0.18
CA ASP A 38 -0.17 4.13 1.16
C ASP A 38 -1.22 5.23 1.13
N ALA A 39 -2.43 4.93 1.58
CA ALA A 39 -3.53 5.88 1.65
C ALA A 39 -3.68 6.53 3.03
N VAL A 40 -2.87 6.15 4.01
CA VAL A 40 -3.05 6.59 5.40
C VAL A 40 -1.83 7.28 6.01
N GLY A 41 -0.66 7.18 5.40
CA GLY A 41 0.56 7.79 5.93
C GLY A 41 1.23 6.95 7.02
N CYS A 42 1.51 5.68 6.72
CA CYS A 42 2.21 4.80 7.65
C CYS A 42 3.73 4.94 7.53
N LYS A 43 4.43 4.31 8.44
CA LYS A 43 5.91 4.34 8.51
C LYS A 43 6.48 2.95 8.78
N PRO A 44 7.77 2.75 8.55
CA PRO A 44 8.40 1.44 8.80
C PRO A 44 8.15 0.96 10.23
N GLY A 45 7.84 -0.33 10.33
CA GLY A 45 7.50 -0.98 11.61
C GLY A 45 6.02 -1.00 11.92
N ASP A 46 5.20 -0.19 11.25
CA ASP A 46 3.75 -0.22 11.46
C ASP A 46 3.15 -1.52 10.96
N TRP A 47 2.20 -2.04 11.71
CA TRP A 47 1.31 -3.10 11.24
C TRP A 47 0.09 -2.45 10.61
N VAL A 48 -0.31 -2.91 9.44
CA VAL A 48 -1.32 -2.24 8.63
C VAL A 48 -2.33 -3.24 8.08
N ILE A 49 -3.51 -2.70 7.74
CA ILE A 49 -4.55 -3.45 7.04
C ILE A 49 -4.46 -3.08 5.58
N CYS A 50 -4.39 -4.08 4.71
CA CYS A 50 -4.35 -3.90 3.27
C CYS A 50 -5.57 -4.54 2.61
N VAL A 51 -6.01 -3.94 1.50
CA VAL A 51 -7.04 -4.50 0.64
C VAL A 51 -6.48 -4.72 -0.76
N GLY A 52 -7.03 -5.70 -1.47
CA GLY A 52 -6.56 -6.08 -2.79
C GLY A 52 -7.61 -5.88 -3.88
N SER A 53 -7.26 -6.26 -5.10
CA SER A 53 -8.14 -6.28 -6.28
C SER A 53 -8.78 -4.92 -6.55
N SER A 54 -10.05 -4.88 -6.93
CA SER A 54 -10.78 -3.64 -7.22
C SER A 54 -10.92 -2.75 -5.99
N ALA A 55 -11.01 -3.33 -4.79
CA ALA A 55 -11.04 -2.58 -3.54
C ALA A 55 -9.75 -1.78 -3.34
N ALA A 56 -8.60 -2.32 -3.76
CA ALA A 56 -7.33 -1.60 -3.68
C ALA A 56 -7.34 -0.35 -4.56
N ARG A 57 -7.89 -0.43 -5.76
CA ARG A 57 -7.98 0.73 -6.66
C ARG A 57 -8.88 1.81 -6.09
N SER A 58 -10.05 1.43 -5.58
CA SER A 58 -10.99 2.37 -4.95
C SER A 58 -10.37 3.04 -3.73
N ALA A 59 -9.68 2.27 -2.89
CA ALA A 59 -9.02 2.79 -1.69
C ALA A 59 -7.86 3.73 -2.04
N ALA A 60 -7.23 3.55 -3.20
CA ALA A 60 -6.16 4.44 -3.68
C ALA A 60 -6.71 5.77 -4.24
N GLY A 61 -8.02 5.90 -4.34
CA GLY A 61 -8.69 7.14 -4.73
C GLY A 61 -9.36 7.09 -6.10
N SER A 62 -9.13 6.08 -6.91
CA SER A 62 -9.73 5.97 -8.23
C SER A 62 -9.70 4.53 -8.71
N SER A 63 -10.80 4.07 -9.30
CA SER A 63 -10.86 2.73 -9.90
C SER A 63 -9.94 2.58 -11.11
N ALA A 64 -9.44 3.69 -11.66
CA ALA A 64 -8.49 3.69 -12.77
C ALA A 64 -7.02 3.62 -12.30
N TYR A 65 -6.76 3.78 -11.01
CA TYR A 65 -5.40 3.71 -10.47
C TYR A 65 -4.92 2.26 -10.46
N PRO A 66 -3.73 1.97 -11.01
CA PRO A 66 -3.26 0.59 -11.18
C PRO A 66 -2.67 0.01 -9.87
N SER A 67 -3.46 -0.07 -8.82
CA SER A 67 -3.06 -0.67 -7.56
C SER A 67 -3.72 -2.04 -7.39
N ASP A 68 -2.96 -3.03 -6.97
CA ASP A 68 -3.47 -4.34 -6.57
C ASP A 68 -3.38 -4.57 -5.06
N LEU A 69 -2.79 -3.62 -4.33
CA LEU A 69 -2.72 -3.65 -2.87
C LEU A 69 -2.64 -2.23 -2.34
N THR A 70 -3.54 -1.89 -1.43
CA THR A 70 -3.59 -0.55 -0.83
C THR A 70 -3.72 -0.67 0.68
N ILE A 71 -2.91 0.10 1.41
CA ILE A 71 -2.96 0.21 2.86
C ILE A 71 -4.12 1.14 3.22
N VAL A 72 -5.08 0.63 3.99
CA VAL A 72 -6.29 1.37 4.36
C VAL A 72 -6.40 1.69 5.84
N GLY A 73 -5.53 1.13 6.67
CA GLY A 73 -5.57 1.39 8.10
C GLY A 73 -4.26 1.01 8.78
N ILE A 74 -3.97 1.68 9.89
CA ILE A 74 -2.85 1.36 10.77
C ILE A 74 -3.42 0.65 11.99
N ILE A 75 -2.83 -0.48 12.37
CA ILE A 75 -3.27 -1.25 13.52
C ILE A 75 -2.60 -0.69 14.76
N ASP A 76 -3.40 -0.25 15.72
CA ASP A 76 -2.88 0.36 16.94
C ASP A 76 -2.31 -0.70 17.90
N HIS A 77 -2.96 -1.85 17.97
CA HIS A 77 -2.52 -2.96 18.83
C HIS A 77 -2.57 -4.26 18.05
N TRP A 78 -1.47 -4.97 18.10
CA TRP A 78 -1.34 -6.24 17.37
C TRP A 78 -0.72 -7.33 18.21
#